data_a801b693ba0ca66e2024665d10bec9c6
#
_entry.id   a801b693ba0ca66e2024665d10bec9c6
#
_cell.length_a   1.000
_cell.length_b   1.000
_cell.length_c   1.000
_cell.angle_alpha   90.00
_cell.angle_beta   90.00
_cell.angle_gamma   90.00
#
_symmetry.space_group_name_H-M   'P 1'
#
loop_
_entity.id
_entity.type
_entity.pdbx_description
1 polymer ?
#
loop_
_entity_poly.entity_id
_entity_poly.type
_entity_poly.pdbx_seq_one_letter_code
_entity_poly.pdbx_strand_id
1 'polypeptide(L)'
;MPTRLVHVVIDAIQPARLARFWAAALAWEVGVNEPDVVGVWPRGYRYPDPAALPLVFVPVSEAKTGKNRVHLDLATESAAHQAAQVERLLGLGAVHADIGQEVQGDVPWVVLADPEGNEFCVLDPRPVYQGIGPVAAVVADCRDPVAVAGFWRLATGWVPGNSVDAGISLRSPAGVGPYLELLPSADPKTAKNRMHLDVAPSKGDDHAAAVEALLEAGARPADIGQGEVSWTVLADPEGSEFCVLSPR
;
A
#
# COMPACT_ATOMS: atom_id res chain seq x y z
N MET A 1 16.30 -1.12 -13.97
CA MET A 1 15.41 -0.75 -12.85
C MET A 1 16.21 -0.87 -11.58
N PRO A 2 16.28 0.16 -10.76
CA PRO A 2 17.12 0.11 -9.57
C PRO A 2 16.56 -0.83 -8.48
N THR A 3 15.23 -0.98 -8.40
CA THR A 3 14.57 -1.75 -7.34
C THR A 3 13.31 -2.46 -7.83
N ARG A 4 12.69 -3.24 -6.95
CA ARG A 4 11.37 -3.87 -7.11
C ARG A 4 10.54 -3.57 -5.88
N LEU A 5 9.23 -3.51 -6.05
CA LEU A 5 8.29 -3.40 -4.94
C LEU A 5 8.31 -4.70 -4.12
N VAL A 6 8.38 -4.59 -2.80
CA VAL A 6 8.51 -5.74 -1.89
C VAL A 6 7.22 -5.96 -1.12
N HIS A 7 6.75 -4.94 -0.39
CA HIS A 7 5.55 -5.04 0.44
C HIS A 7 5.02 -3.63 0.81
N VAL A 8 3.86 -3.61 1.41
CA VAL A 8 3.28 -2.43 2.06
C VAL A 8 3.54 -2.52 3.55
N VAL A 9 4.13 -1.47 4.11
CA VAL A 9 4.33 -1.35 5.56
C VAL A 9 3.18 -0.56 6.16
N ILE A 10 2.70 -0.99 7.31
CA ILE A 10 1.64 -0.35 8.09
C ILE A 10 2.13 -0.14 9.51
N ASP A 11 2.22 1.12 9.92
CA ASP A 11 2.50 1.50 11.30
C ASP A 11 1.35 1.05 12.19
N ALA A 12 1.65 0.38 13.30
CA ALA A 12 0.65 -0.18 14.20
C ALA A 12 1.01 0.01 15.67
N ILE A 13 0.02 0.38 16.49
CA ILE A 13 0.17 0.37 17.97
C ILE A 13 0.22 -1.08 18.49
N GLN A 14 -0.54 -1.97 17.86
CA GLN A 14 -0.61 -3.39 18.18
C GLN A 14 -0.41 -4.25 16.94
N PRO A 15 0.83 -4.39 16.43
CA PRO A 15 1.11 -5.06 15.15
C PRO A 15 0.48 -6.43 15.03
N ALA A 16 0.61 -7.29 16.04
CA ALA A 16 0.08 -8.64 16.02
C ALA A 16 -1.48 -8.68 16.01
N ARG A 17 -2.15 -7.69 16.59
CA ARG A 17 -3.61 -7.59 16.55
C ARG A 17 -4.07 -7.13 15.17
N LEU A 18 -3.44 -6.09 14.65
CA LEU A 18 -3.77 -5.53 13.34
C LEU A 18 -3.46 -6.54 12.21
N ALA A 19 -2.34 -7.25 12.31
CA ALA A 19 -1.98 -8.32 11.37
C ALA A 19 -3.02 -9.46 11.35
N ARG A 20 -3.56 -9.87 12.51
CA ARG A 20 -4.64 -10.87 12.56
C ARG A 20 -5.92 -10.39 11.88
N PHE A 21 -6.28 -9.12 12.03
CA PHE A 21 -7.40 -8.54 11.32
C PHE A 21 -7.18 -8.64 9.80
N TRP A 22 -6.04 -8.18 9.30
CA TRP A 22 -5.74 -8.17 7.87
C TRP A 22 -5.55 -9.58 7.30
N ALA A 23 -4.96 -10.50 8.05
CA ALA A 23 -4.87 -11.92 7.65
C ALA A 23 -6.27 -12.52 7.46
N ALA A 24 -7.21 -12.27 8.41
CA ALA A 24 -8.58 -12.70 8.27
C ALA A 24 -9.31 -11.96 7.15
N ALA A 25 -9.11 -10.65 7.00
CA ALA A 25 -9.73 -9.82 5.98
C ALA A 25 -9.38 -10.27 4.56
N LEU A 26 -8.14 -10.65 4.32
CA LEU A 26 -7.63 -11.04 3.00
C LEU A 26 -7.62 -12.57 2.77
N ALA A 27 -8.02 -13.37 3.76
CA ALA A 27 -7.84 -14.83 3.78
C ALA A 27 -6.37 -15.24 3.56
N TRP A 28 -5.45 -14.47 4.11
CA TRP A 28 -4.01 -14.68 4.10
C TRP A 28 -3.54 -15.29 5.43
N GLU A 29 -2.26 -15.65 5.49
CA GLU A 29 -1.64 -16.20 6.70
C GLU A 29 -0.65 -15.22 7.32
N VAL A 30 -0.49 -15.31 8.64
CA VAL A 30 0.59 -14.63 9.35
C VAL A 30 1.86 -15.49 9.18
N GLY A 31 2.81 -14.99 8.40
CA GLY A 31 4.03 -15.72 8.08
C GLY A 31 5.22 -15.37 8.98
N VAL A 32 5.32 -14.11 9.43
CA VAL A 32 6.30 -13.66 10.43
C VAL A 32 5.53 -13.01 11.58
N ASN A 33 5.95 -13.33 12.80
CA ASN A 33 5.38 -12.75 14.02
C ASN A 33 6.49 -12.59 15.05
N GLU A 34 7.28 -11.54 14.90
CA GLU A 34 8.37 -11.14 15.77
C GLU A 34 8.01 -9.85 16.52
N PRO A 35 8.69 -9.50 17.62
CA PRO A 35 8.35 -8.30 18.41
C PRO A 35 8.28 -7.01 17.59
N ASP A 36 9.19 -6.85 16.64
CA ASP A 36 9.37 -5.63 15.87
C ASP A 36 8.76 -5.68 14.46
N VAL A 37 8.19 -6.84 14.06
CA VAL A 37 7.62 -7.01 12.72
C VAL A 37 6.63 -8.17 12.66
N VAL A 38 5.46 -7.93 12.07
CA VAL A 38 4.49 -8.99 11.77
C VAL A 38 4.15 -8.93 10.28
N GLY A 39 4.36 -10.04 9.56
CA GLY A 39 4.12 -10.14 8.13
C GLY A 39 2.88 -10.99 7.79
N VAL A 40 2.10 -10.54 6.82
CA VAL A 40 0.88 -11.20 6.33
C VAL A 40 0.93 -11.32 4.80
N TRP A 41 0.72 -12.52 4.28
CA TRP A 41 0.77 -12.80 2.84
C TRP A 41 -0.09 -14.04 2.46
N PRO A 42 -0.37 -14.24 1.16
CA PRO A 42 -1.07 -15.44 0.70
C PRO A 42 -0.33 -16.72 1.09
N ARG A 43 -1.07 -17.79 1.36
CA ARG A 43 -0.47 -19.09 1.62
C ARG A 43 0.46 -19.53 0.49
N GLY A 44 1.68 -19.90 0.85
CA GLY A 44 2.69 -20.34 -0.11
C GLY A 44 3.37 -19.23 -0.88
N TYR A 45 3.11 -17.95 -0.55
CA TYR A 45 3.80 -16.80 -1.14
C TYR A 45 5.32 -16.94 -1.04
N ARG A 46 6.02 -16.56 -2.10
CA ARG A 46 7.49 -16.50 -2.13
C ARG A 46 7.94 -15.26 -2.89
N TYR A 47 8.65 -14.39 -2.23
CA TYR A 47 9.25 -13.22 -2.88
C TYR A 47 10.30 -13.68 -3.93
N PRO A 48 10.38 -13.05 -5.11
CA PRO A 48 9.48 -12.02 -5.64
C PRO A 48 8.31 -12.63 -6.43
N ASP A 49 7.11 -12.65 -5.84
CA ASP A 49 5.88 -13.05 -6.54
C ASP A 49 5.03 -11.81 -6.77
N PRO A 50 4.81 -11.37 -8.02
CA PRO A 50 4.02 -10.18 -8.32
C PRO A 50 2.51 -10.38 -8.14
N ALA A 51 2.04 -11.59 -7.85
CA ALA A 51 0.61 -11.87 -7.67
C ALA A 51 0.03 -11.25 -6.41
N ALA A 52 0.87 -10.86 -5.44
CA ALA A 52 0.44 -10.18 -4.23
C ALA A 52 1.53 -9.24 -3.71
N LEU A 53 1.11 -8.21 -2.98
CA LEU A 53 1.98 -7.39 -2.14
C LEU A 53 1.71 -7.76 -0.68
N PRO A 54 2.66 -8.40 0.03
CA PRO A 54 2.55 -8.65 1.46
C PRO A 54 2.28 -7.39 2.25
N LEU A 55 1.63 -7.54 3.39
CA LEU A 55 1.49 -6.47 4.38
C LEU A 55 2.44 -6.73 5.54
N VAL A 56 3.17 -5.70 5.96
CA VAL A 56 4.09 -5.76 7.09
C VAL A 56 3.68 -4.71 8.11
N PHE A 57 3.51 -5.13 9.35
CA PHE A 57 3.09 -4.29 10.46
C PHE A 57 4.26 -4.04 11.37
N VAL A 58 4.59 -2.77 11.59
CA VAL A 58 5.71 -2.33 12.45
C VAL A 58 5.20 -1.54 13.64
N PRO A 59 5.79 -1.70 14.83
CA PRO A 59 5.34 -1.01 16.02
C PRO A 59 5.66 0.48 15.97
N VAL A 60 4.67 1.27 16.36
CA VAL A 60 4.82 2.71 16.63
C VAL A 60 4.13 3.06 17.94
N SER A 61 4.54 4.17 18.56
CA SER A 61 3.94 4.66 19.79
C SER A 61 2.75 5.60 19.55
N GLU A 62 2.68 6.22 18.37
CA GLU A 62 1.71 7.24 18.03
C GLU A 62 0.44 6.67 17.43
N ALA A 63 -0.69 7.10 17.94
CA ALA A 63 -1.98 6.82 17.33
C ALA A 63 -2.16 7.60 16.02
N LYS A 64 -3.01 7.07 15.14
CA LYS A 64 -3.43 7.76 13.92
C LYS A 64 -4.18 9.05 14.25
N THR A 65 -3.82 10.16 13.60
CA THR A 65 -4.41 11.48 13.87
C THR A 65 -5.11 12.13 12.68
N GLY A 66 -4.88 11.66 11.46
CA GLY A 66 -5.45 12.24 10.24
C GLY A 66 -5.80 11.17 9.20
N LYS A 67 -6.45 11.57 8.10
CA LYS A 67 -6.73 10.68 6.96
C LYS A 67 -5.43 10.13 6.38
N ASN A 68 -5.40 8.85 6.06
CA ASN A 68 -4.28 8.23 5.37
C ASN A 68 -4.20 8.72 3.92
N ARG A 69 -2.99 9.07 3.47
CA ARG A 69 -2.71 9.37 2.06
C ARG A 69 -2.44 8.10 1.24
N VAL A 70 -2.09 7.02 1.91
CA VAL A 70 -1.94 5.70 1.30
C VAL A 70 -2.96 4.77 1.95
N HIS A 71 -3.72 4.05 1.15
CA HIS A 71 -4.71 3.08 1.62
C HIS A 71 -4.82 1.87 0.69
N LEU A 72 -5.55 0.86 1.12
CA LEU A 72 -5.81 -0.33 0.34
C LEU A 72 -7.23 -0.31 -0.21
N ASP A 73 -7.37 -0.70 -1.47
CA ASP A 73 -8.65 -1.00 -2.08
C ASP A 73 -8.82 -2.51 -2.20
N LEU A 74 -9.95 -3.03 -1.73
CA LEU A 74 -10.29 -4.45 -1.78
C LEU A 74 -11.20 -4.74 -2.96
N ALA A 75 -10.84 -5.77 -3.74
CA ALA A 75 -11.59 -6.19 -4.90
C ALA A 75 -12.83 -7.00 -4.51
N THR A 76 -13.91 -6.83 -5.28
CA THR A 76 -15.09 -7.68 -5.22
C THR A 76 -15.53 -8.13 -6.61
N GLU A 77 -16.20 -9.28 -6.68
CA GLU A 77 -16.60 -9.89 -7.95
C GLU A 77 -18.08 -9.61 -8.32
N SER A 78 -18.88 -9.21 -7.33
CA SER A 78 -20.30 -8.90 -7.50
C SER A 78 -20.79 -7.98 -6.38
N ALA A 79 -21.94 -7.32 -6.57
CA ALA A 79 -22.57 -6.52 -5.51
C ALA A 79 -22.93 -7.37 -4.27
N ALA A 80 -23.32 -8.63 -4.45
CA ALA A 80 -23.56 -9.55 -3.34
C ALA A 80 -22.26 -9.90 -2.60
N HIS A 81 -21.15 -10.06 -3.35
CA HIS A 81 -19.82 -10.27 -2.73
C HIS A 81 -19.39 -9.02 -1.95
N GLN A 82 -19.58 -7.81 -2.49
CA GLN A 82 -19.26 -6.57 -1.79
C GLN A 82 -20.02 -6.48 -0.46
N ALA A 83 -21.35 -6.68 -0.47
CA ALA A 83 -22.17 -6.62 0.73
C ALA A 83 -21.71 -7.65 1.78
N ALA A 84 -21.48 -8.91 1.38
CA ALA A 84 -20.99 -9.96 2.28
C ALA A 84 -19.60 -9.66 2.83
N GLN A 85 -18.73 -9.07 2.01
CA GLN A 85 -17.38 -8.67 2.43
C GLN A 85 -17.42 -7.54 3.47
N VAL A 86 -18.27 -6.52 3.26
CA VAL A 86 -18.47 -5.43 4.22
C VAL A 86 -18.97 -5.99 5.56
N GLU A 87 -20.03 -6.81 5.56
CA GLU A 87 -20.54 -7.44 6.78
C GLU A 87 -19.47 -8.26 7.52
N ARG A 88 -18.69 -9.04 6.77
CA ARG A 88 -17.59 -9.84 7.32
C ARG A 88 -16.51 -8.97 7.96
N LEU A 89 -16.11 -7.89 7.32
CA LEU A 89 -15.08 -6.97 7.82
C LEU A 89 -15.56 -6.24 9.07
N LEU A 90 -16.81 -5.80 9.11
CA LEU A 90 -17.43 -5.23 10.32
C LEU A 90 -17.44 -6.26 11.47
N GLY A 91 -17.76 -7.52 11.18
CA GLY A 91 -17.69 -8.62 12.14
C GLY A 91 -16.27 -8.92 12.65
N LEU A 92 -15.22 -8.58 11.90
CA LEU A 92 -13.82 -8.68 12.30
C LEU A 92 -13.34 -7.47 13.11
N GLY A 93 -14.13 -6.42 13.22
CA GLY A 93 -13.82 -5.22 13.99
C GLY A 93 -13.47 -3.98 13.18
N ALA A 94 -13.70 -3.98 11.85
CA ALA A 94 -13.71 -2.75 11.07
C ALA A 94 -14.94 -1.91 11.45
N VAL A 95 -14.86 -0.61 11.15
CA VAL A 95 -15.98 0.32 11.33
C VAL A 95 -16.17 1.14 10.05
N HIS A 96 -17.37 1.64 9.80
CA HIS A 96 -17.57 2.61 8.72
C HIS A 96 -16.77 3.87 8.99
N ALA A 97 -16.14 4.41 7.96
CA ALA A 97 -15.37 5.64 8.03
C ALA A 97 -15.94 6.68 7.07
N ASP A 98 -16.16 7.89 7.59
CA ASP A 98 -16.49 9.06 6.79
C ASP A 98 -15.19 9.82 6.51
N ILE A 99 -14.84 9.94 5.24
CA ILE A 99 -13.68 10.71 4.75
C ILE A 99 -14.10 11.90 3.90
N GLY A 100 -15.35 12.33 4.05
CA GLY A 100 -15.92 13.47 3.33
C GLY A 100 -16.39 13.15 1.91
N GLN A 101 -16.48 11.89 1.52
CA GLN A 101 -16.93 11.50 0.17
C GLN A 101 -18.46 11.54 0.01
N GLU A 102 -19.22 11.41 1.09
CA GLU A 102 -20.70 11.53 1.05
C GLU A 102 -21.17 12.90 0.53
N VAL A 103 -20.34 13.93 0.66
CA VAL A 103 -20.64 15.29 0.13
C VAL A 103 -20.59 15.33 -1.40
N GLN A 104 -19.96 14.35 -2.04
CA GLN A 104 -19.79 14.29 -3.51
C GLN A 104 -20.86 13.44 -4.22
N GLY A 105 -21.78 12.81 -3.48
CA GLY A 105 -22.85 11.94 -4.00
C GLY A 105 -22.62 10.47 -3.67
N ASP A 106 -23.58 9.60 -4.06
CA ASP A 106 -23.49 8.16 -3.85
C ASP A 106 -22.30 7.57 -4.61
N VAL A 107 -21.28 7.14 -3.87
CA VAL A 107 -20.15 6.40 -4.44
C VAL A 107 -20.42 4.89 -4.37
N PRO A 108 -19.98 4.10 -5.37
CA PRO A 108 -20.31 2.68 -5.42
C PRO A 108 -19.43 1.80 -4.50
N TRP A 109 -18.40 2.37 -3.88
CA TRP A 109 -17.54 1.67 -2.91
C TRP A 109 -17.92 2.01 -1.47
N VAL A 110 -17.51 1.17 -0.53
CA VAL A 110 -17.71 1.38 0.90
C VAL A 110 -16.39 1.67 1.58
N VAL A 111 -16.32 2.78 2.32
CA VAL A 111 -15.13 3.14 3.09
C VAL A 111 -15.26 2.58 4.51
N LEU A 112 -14.27 1.81 4.91
CA LEU A 112 -14.14 1.25 6.25
C LEU A 112 -12.80 1.71 6.87
N ALA A 113 -12.71 1.62 8.20
CA ALA A 113 -11.46 1.74 8.93
C ALA A 113 -11.16 0.43 9.65
N ASP A 114 -9.90 0.04 9.67
CA ASP A 114 -9.40 -1.11 10.41
C ASP A 114 -9.42 -0.85 11.93
N PRO A 115 -9.09 -1.83 12.80
CA PRO A 115 -9.11 -1.65 14.26
C PRO A 115 -8.19 -0.56 14.82
N GLU A 116 -7.29 0.00 14.01
CA GLU A 116 -6.45 1.15 14.39
C GLU A 116 -6.81 2.43 13.64
N GLY A 117 -7.93 2.41 12.90
CA GLY A 117 -8.48 3.57 12.23
C GLY A 117 -7.88 3.84 10.84
N ASN A 118 -7.10 2.92 10.27
CA ASN A 118 -6.61 3.08 8.90
C ASN A 118 -7.74 2.85 7.91
N GLU A 119 -8.05 3.86 7.09
CA GLU A 119 -9.09 3.79 6.08
C GLU A 119 -8.70 2.84 4.95
N PHE A 120 -9.68 2.13 4.42
CA PHE A 120 -9.58 1.30 3.23
C PHE A 120 -10.94 1.20 2.54
N CYS A 121 -10.96 0.86 1.25
CA CYS A 121 -12.19 0.76 0.49
C CYS A 121 -12.53 -0.71 0.19
N VAL A 122 -13.83 -1.02 0.18
CA VAL A 122 -14.37 -2.24 -0.42
C VAL A 122 -15.05 -1.81 -1.72
N LEU A 123 -14.40 -2.09 -2.84
CA LEU A 123 -14.84 -1.60 -4.14
C LEU A 123 -16.10 -2.32 -4.63
N ASP A 124 -16.87 -1.64 -5.45
CA ASP A 124 -17.85 -2.27 -6.34
C ASP A 124 -17.15 -3.21 -7.34
N PRO A 125 -17.88 -4.18 -7.92
CA PRO A 125 -17.29 -5.10 -8.89
C PRO A 125 -16.87 -4.37 -10.17
N ARG A 126 -15.58 -4.42 -10.50
CA ARG A 126 -15.01 -3.79 -11.69
C ARG A 126 -14.28 -4.82 -12.52
N PRO A 127 -14.52 -4.88 -13.85
CA PRO A 127 -13.86 -5.85 -14.73
C PRO A 127 -12.33 -5.82 -14.65
N VAL A 128 -11.75 -4.63 -14.40
CA VAL A 128 -10.30 -4.45 -14.31
C VAL A 128 -9.66 -5.16 -13.13
N TYR A 129 -10.42 -5.43 -12.05
CA TYR A 129 -9.96 -6.10 -10.84
C TYR A 129 -10.40 -7.56 -10.73
N GLN A 130 -11.05 -8.11 -11.74
CA GLN A 130 -11.43 -9.52 -11.70
C GLN A 130 -10.22 -10.45 -11.71
N GLY A 131 -10.20 -11.41 -10.79
CA GLY A 131 -9.17 -12.44 -10.70
C GLY A 131 -7.79 -11.96 -10.24
N ILE A 132 -7.65 -10.73 -9.71
CA ILE A 132 -6.35 -10.21 -9.25
C ILE A 132 -6.04 -10.54 -7.79
N GLY A 133 -6.94 -11.18 -7.08
CA GLY A 133 -6.83 -11.43 -5.64
C GLY A 133 -7.65 -10.44 -4.80
N PRO A 134 -7.55 -10.50 -3.46
CA PRO A 134 -8.41 -9.70 -2.58
C PRO A 134 -8.02 -8.20 -2.54
N VAL A 135 -6.79 -7.84 -2.85
CA VAL A 135 -6.32 -6.45 -2.93
C VAL A 135 -6.38 -6.01 -4.39
N ALA A 136 -7.23 -5.02 -4.68
CA ALA A 136 -7.35 -4.40 -5.99
C ALA A 136 -6.17 -3.47 -6.26
N ALA A 137 -5.90 -2.58 -5.33
CA ALA A 137 -4.87 -1.58 -5.45
C ALA A 137 -4.28 -1.17 -4.10
N VAL A 138 -3.06 -0.68 -4.14
CA VAL A 138 -2.51 0.26 -3.17
C VAL A 138 -2.71 1.64 -3.77
N VAL A 139 -3.48 2.48 -3.11
CA VAL A 139 -3.83 3.81 -3.58
C VAL A 139 -2.98 4.83 -2.85
N ALA A 140 -2.44 5.81 -3.56
CA ALA A 140 -1.70 6.93 -3.00
C ALA A 140 -2.27 8.26 -3.50
N ASP A 141 -2.72 9.09 -2.56
CA ASP A 141 -3.12 10.47 -2.82
C ASP A 141 -1.89 11.32 -3.14
N CYS A 142 -1.88 12.00 -4.28
CA CYS A 142 -0.78 12.86 -4.70
C CYS A 142 -1.31 14.09 -5.47
N ARG A 143 -0.52 15.15 -5.52
CA ARG A 143 -0.92 16.38 -6.22
C ARG A 143 -0.73 16.25 -7.73
N ASP A 144 0.36 15.62 -8.16
CA ASP A 144 0.70 15.39 -9.56
C ASP A 144 0.89 13.89 -9.82
N PRO A 145 -0.20 13.15 -10.15
CA PRO A 145 -0.13 11.72 -10.46
C PRO A 145 0.84 11.39 -11.61
N VAL A 146 1.05 12.31 -12.55
CA VAL A 146 1.94 12.07 -13.71
C VAL A 146 3.39 12.04 -13.26
N ALA A 147 3.81 13.02 -12.47
CA ALA A 147 5.17 13.09 -11.94
C ALA A 147 5.47 11.90 -11.01
N VAL A 148 4.54 11.58 -10.10
CA VAL A 148 4.68 10.47 -9.15
C VAL A 148 4.69 9.12 -9.88
N ALA A 149 3.85 8.93 -10.92
CA ALA A 149 3.88 7.73 -11.75
C ALA A 149 5.22 7.58 -12.49
N GLY A 150 5.78 8.67 -12.99
CA GLY A 150 7.10 8.69 -13.62
C GLY A 150 8.19 8.14 -12.69
N PHE A 151 8.20 8.61 -11.46
CA PHE A 151 9.10 8.13 -10.41
C PHE A 151 8.89 6.64 -10.08
N TRP A 152 7.67 6.23 -9.75
CA TRP A 152 7.38 4.84 -9.35
C TRP A 152 7.59 3.83 -10.48
N ARG A 153 7.37 4.22 -11.74
CA ARG A 153 7.75 3.39 -12.90
C ARG A 153 9.25 3.11 -12.96
N LEU A 154 10.06 4.13 -12.71
CA LEU A 154 11.51 3.98 -12.65
C LEU A 154 11.91 3.13 -11.45
N ALA A 155 11.40 3.42 -10.27
CA ALA A 155 11.73 2.73 -9.04
C ALA A 155 11.38 1.23 -9.10
N THR A 156 10.19 0.87 -9.59
CA THR A 156 9.66 -0.50 -9.51
C THR A 156 9.72 -1.27 -10.81
N GLY A 157 9.87 -0.57 -11.95
CA GLY A 157 9.69 -1.14 -13.30
C GLY A 157 8.25 -1.51 -13.63
N TRP A 158 7.30 -1.08 -12.83
CA TRP A 158 5.91 -1.25 -13.16
C TRP A 158 5.52 -0.43 -14.38
N VAL A 159 4.57 -0.93 -15.14
CA VAL A 159 4.11 -0.32 -16.39
C VAL A 159 2.74 0.32 -16.21
N PRO A 160 2.32 1.26 -17.07
CA PRO A 160 0.96 1.78 -17.02
C PRO A 160 -0.05 0.65 -17.09
N GLY A 161 -0.99 0.68 -16.14
CA GLY A 161 -2.14 -0.22 -16.07
C GLY A 161 -3.36 0.36 -16.79
N ASN A 162 -4.46 -0.36 -16.74
CA ASN A 162 -5.75 0.19 -17.16
C ASN A 162 -6.22 1.21 -16.14
N SER A 163 -6.36 2.46 -16.56
CA SER A 163 -6.76 3.53 -15.66
C SER A 163 -8.15 3.29 -15.09
N VAL A 164 -8.31 3.67 -13.83
CA VAL A 164 -9.60 3.88 -13.18
C VAL A 164 -9.84 5.38 -13.06
N ASP A 165 -10.98 5.80 -13.46
CA ASP A 165 -11.66 7.10 -13.41
C ASP A 165 -10.84 8.41 -13.37
N ALA A 166 -9.94 8.68 -12.44
CA ALA A 166 -9.34 10.01 -12.31
C ALA A 166 -7.84 10.00 -11.97
N GLY A 167 -7.17 8.84 -12.05
CA GLY A 167 -5.78 8.70 -11.63
C GLY A 167 -4.89 8.07 -12.68
N ILE A 168 -3.69 7.72 -12.25
CA ILE A 168 -2.77 6.90 -13.03
C ILE A 168 -2.57 5.60 -12.29
N SER A 169 -2.78 4.48 -12.97
CA SER A 169 -2.49 3.16 -12.43
C SER A 169 -1.21 2.58 -13.02
N LEU A 170 -0.43 1.95 -12.16
CA LEU A 170 0.73 1.15 -12.51
C LEU A 170 0.48 -0.29 -12.12
N ARG A 171 1.05 -1.23 -12.87
CA ARG A 171 0.94 -2.65 -12.58
C ARG A 171 2.26 -3.37 -12.87
N SER A 172 2.48 -4.47 -12.19
CA SER A 172 3.57 -5.37 -12.52
C SER A 172 3.55 -5.73 -14.01
N PRO A 173 4.71 -5.73 -14.71
CA PRO A 173 4.79 -6.14 -16.10
C PRO A 173 4.36 -7.60 -16.33
N ALA A 174 4.26 -8.42 -15.28
CA ALA A 174 3.70 -9.75 -15.36
C ALA A 174 2.17 -9.77 -15.58
N GLY A 175 1.49 -8.61 -15.45
CA GLY A 175 0.06 -8.48 -15.65
C GLY A 175 -0.81 -9.13 -14.57
N VAL A 176 -0.23 -9.43 -13.39
CA VAL A 176 -0.91 -10.05 -12.24
C VAL A 176 -0.73 -9.21 -10.98
N GLY A 177 -1.52 -9.51 -9.95
CA GLY A 177 -1.48 -8.83 -8.67
C GLY A 177 -2.10 -7.43 -8.68
N PRO A 178 -2.02 -6.71 -7.55
CA PRO A 178 -2.66 -5.41 -7.35
C PRO A 178 -2.05 -4.32 -8.22
N TYR A 179 -2.80 -3.24 -8.38
CA TYR A 179 -2.33 -1.99 -8.96
C TYR A 179 -1.68 -1.10 -7.89
N LEU A 180 -0.80 -0.20 -8.31
CA LEU A 180 -0.47 1.02 -7.58
C LEU A 180 -1.22 2.16 -8.28
N GLU A 181 -2.16 2.77 -7.57
CA GLU A 181 -3.01 3.82 -8.11
C GLU A 181 -2.67 5.16 -7.47
N LEU A 182 -2.45 6.14 -8.31
CA LEU A 182 -2.06 7.49 -7.95
C LEU A 182 -3.23 8.41 -8.23
N LEU A 183 -3.91 8.85 -7.18
CA LEU A 183 -5.11 9.67 -7.30
C LEU A 183 -4.81 11.14 -7.02
N PRO A 184 -5.37 12.07 -7.82
CA PRO A 184 -5.18 13.49 -7.59
C PRO A 184 -5.84 13.92 -6.27
N SER A 185 -5.08 14.59 -5.42
CA SER A 185 -5.55 15.15 -4.16
C SER A 185 -4.94 16.53 -3.94
N ALA A 186 -5.78 17.50 -3.56
CA ALA A 186 -5.33 18.82 -3.19
C ALA A 186 -4.82 18.90 -1.74
N ASP A 187 -5.06 17.86 -0.95
CA ASP A 187 -4.69 17.84 0.47
C ASP A 187 -3.17 17.85 0.63
N PRO A 188 -2.61 18.77 1.42
CA PRO A 188 -1.18 18.81 1.66
C PRO A 188 -0.75 17.63 2.54
N LYS A 189 0.45 17.09 2.29
CA LYS A 189 1.08 16.17 3.21
C LYS A 189 1.63 16.94 4.41
N THR A 190 1.09 16.69 5.59
CA THR A 190 1.42 17.42 6.83
C THR A 190 2.05 16.54 7.92
N ALA A 191 2.02 15.22 7.74
CA ALA A 191 2.54 14.26 8.71
C ALA A 191 3.18 13.06 8.00
N LYS A 192 3.94 12.25 8.74
CA LYS A 192 4.43 10.95 8.29
C LYS A 192 3.25 10.06 7.88
N ASN A 193 3.40 9.36 6.76
CA ASN A 193 2.38 8.40 6.34
C ASN A 193 2.36 7.18 7.28
N ARG A 194 1.15 6.72 7.62
CA ARG A 194 0.95 5.46 8.38
C ARG A 194 1.16 4.22 7.53
N MET A 195 1.05 4.36 6.22
CA MET A 195 1.34 3.31 5.25
C MET A 195 2.38 3.80 4.27
N HIS A 196 3.35 2.95 3.94
CA HIS A 196 4.35 3.25 2.93
C HIS A 196 4.74 1.98 2.16
N LEU A 197 5.43 2.17 1.07
CA LEU A 197 5.94 1.10 0.23
C LEU A 197 7.40 0.82 0.55
N ASP A 198 7.77 -0.45 0.54
CA ASP A 198 9.16 -0.86 0.57
C ASP A 198 9.59 -1.39 -0.79
N VAL A 199 10.77 -0.97 -1.22
CA VAL A 199 11.42 -1.46 -2.43
C VAL A 199 12.76 -2.09 -2.08
N ALA A 200 13.27 -2.97 -2.95
CA ALA A 200 14.60 -3.54 -2.79
C ALA A 200 15.27 -3.74 -4.15
N PRO A 201 16.61 -3.57 -4.24
CA PRO A 201 17.38 -4.08 -5.36
C PRO A 201 17.29 -5.61 -5.44
N SER A 202 17.57 -6.17 -6.62
CA SER A 202 17.65 -7.61 -6.77
C SER A 202 18.86 -8.17 -6.02
N LYS A 203 18.78 -9.44 -5.65
CA LYS A 203 19.91 -10.12 -5.01
C LYS A 203 21.17 -10.03 -5.85
N GLY A 204 22.23 -9.48 -5.25
CA GLY A 204 23.52 -9.25 -5.91
C GLY A 204 23.70 -7.85 -6.52
N ASP A 205 22.64 -7.05 -6.58
CA ASP A 205 22.75 -5.63 -6.99
C ASP A 205 23.32 -4.79 -5.83
N ASP A 206 23.87 -3.63 -6.18
CA ASP A 206 24.43 -2.69 -5.21
C ASP A 206 23.33 -1.80 -4.62
N HIS A 207 23.16 -1.85 -3.31
CA HIS A 207 22.19 -1.03 -2.58
C HIS A 207 22.47 0.47 -2.72
N ALA A 208 23.72 0.89 -2.61
CA ALA A 208 24.08 2.31 -2.69
C ALA A 208 23.81 2.86 -4.10
N ALA A 209 24.14 2.10 -5.14
CA ALA A 209 23.83 2.47 -6.52
C ALA A 209 22.32 2.56 -6.78
N ALA A 210 21.53 1.66 -6.17
CA ALA A 210 20.06 1.73 -6.26
C ALA A 210 19.50 2.98 -5.59
N VAL A 211 20.01 3.33 -4.40
CA VAL A 211 19.64 4.57 -3.69
C VAL A 211 20.00 5.79 -4.53
N GLU A 212 21.22 5.86 -5.08
CA GLU A 212 21.66 6.97 -5.93
C GLU A 212 20.75 7.15 -7.15
N ALA A 213 20.40 6.07 -7.84
CA ALA A 213 19.47 6.13 -8.97
C ALA A 213 18.08 6.66 -8.60
N LEU A 214 17.60 6.35 -7.39
CA LEU A 214 16.33 6.88 -6.91
C LEU A 214 16.42 8.36 -6.55
N LEU A 215 17.55 8.81 -5.98
CA LEU A 215 17.80 10.22 -5.73
C LEU A 215 17.89 11.02 -7.03
N GLU A 216 18.57 10.50 -8.05
CA GLU A 216 18.61 11.10 -9.38
C GLU A 216 17.23 11.18 -10.03
N ALA A 217 16.34 10.22 -9.74
CA ALA A 217 14.95 10.22 -10.21
C ALA A 217 14.04 11.20 -9.46
N GLY A 218 14.55 11.89 -8.44
CA GLY A 218 13.83 12.93 -7.71
C GLY A 218 13.41 12.54 -6.27
N ALA A 219 13.79 11.37 -5.79
CA ALA A 219 13.64 11.06 -4.37
C ALA A 219 14.53 11.96 -3.51
N ARG A 220 14.21 12.06 -2.23
CA ARG A 220 14.97 12.84 -1.25
C ARG A 220 15.22 11.99 -0.01
N PRO A 221 16.36 12.15 0.69
CA PRO A 221 16.54 11.55 2.00
C PRO A 221 15.43 12.00 2.95
N ALA A 222 14.93 11.06 3.75
CA ALA A 222 13.93 11.33 4.77
C ALA A 222 14.38 10.79 6.11
N ASP A 223 14.14 11.57 7.17
CA ASP A 223 14.34 11.15 8.56
C ASP A 223 12.94 11.05 9.22
N ILE A 224 12.59 9.87 9.63
CA ILE A 224 11.34 9.56 10.33
C ILE A 224 11.58 9.10 11.77
N GLY A 225 12.78 9.36 12.29
CA GLY A 225 13.18 8.92 13.63
C GLY A 225 13.65 7.46 13.70
N GLN A 226 13.97 6.83 12.54
CA GLN A 226 14.32 5.41 12.46
C GLN A 226 15.67 5.04 13.12
N GLY A 227 16.53 6.02 13.43
CA GLY A 227 17.87 5.78 13.98
C GLY A 227 18.79 5.01 13.01
N GLU A 228 19.70 4.20 13.56
CA GLU A 228 20.58 3.33 12.76
C GLU A 228 19.84 2.06 12.34
N VAL A 229 19.58 1.92 11.03
CA VAL A 229 18.87 0.79 10.42
C VAL A 229 19.61 0.28 9.20
N SER A 230 19.31 -0.94 8.75
CA SER A 230 19.93 -1.58 7.60
C SER A 230 19.31 -1.22 6.25
N TRP A 231 18.33 -0.32 6.24
CA TRP A 231 17.68 0.19 5.04
C TRP A 231 17.80 1.70 4.94
N THR A 232 17.51 2.26 3.79
CA THR A 232 17.53 3.71 3.58
C THR A 232 16.10 4.22 3.47
N VAL A 233 15.76 5.25 4.26
CA VAL A 233 14.47 5.93 4.16
C VAL A 233 14.58 7.11 3.21
N LEU A 234 13.72 7.12 2.21
CA LEU A 234 13.60 8.18 1.22
C LEU A 234 12.15 8.71 1.20
N ALA A 235 11.97 9.85 0.59
CA ALA A 235 10.68 10.38 0.20
C ALA A 235 10.63 10.50 -1.33
N ASP A 236 9.47 10.18 -1.91
CA ASP A 236 9.21 10.36 -3.33
C ASP A 236 9.14 11.87 -3.70
N PRO A 237 8.97 12.25 -4.97
CA PRO A 237 8.93 13.65 -5.37
C PRO A 237 7.91 14.52 -4.65
N GLU A 238 6.84 13.91 -4.11
CA GLU A 238 5.81 14.62 -3.32
C GLU A 238 5.95 14.47 -1.80
N GLY A 239 7.01 13.83 -1.35
CA GLY A 239 7.34 13.71 0.06
C GLY A 239 6.70 12.49 0.74
N SER A 240 6.12 11.54 0.00
CA SER A 240 5.66 10.27 0.58
C SER A 240 6.85 9.38 0.89
N GLU A 241 6.98 8.98 2.16
CA GLU A 241 8.08 8.16 2.64
C GLU A 241 8.01 6.74 2.04
N PHE A 242 9.17 6.16 1.78
CA PHE A 242 9.34 4.77 1.39
C PHE A 242 10.72 4.27 1.82
N CYS A 243 10.90 2.95 1.92
CA CYS A 243 12.19 2.39 2.31
C CYS A 243 12.83 1.63 1.15
N VAL A 244 14.15 1.77 1.04
CA VAL A 244 15.00 0.96 0.18
C VAL A 244 15.68 -0.09 1.05
N LEU A 245 15.21 -1.32 0.96
CA LEU A 245 15.71 -2.45 1.75
C LEU A 245 17.01 -3.02 1.18
N SER A 246 17.70 -3.83 1.96
CA SER A 246 18.84 -4.61 1.49
C SER A 246 18.47 -5.48 0.28
N PRO A 247 19.41 -5.75 -0.66
CA PRO A 247 19.18 -6.59 -1.84
C PRO A 247 18.64 -7.97 -1.50
N ARG A 248 17.60 -8.42 -2.22
CA ARG A 248 16.92 -9.69 -1.96
C ARG A 248 16.31 -10.33 -3.20
#